data_0bc8e3166625ccdacc7d5a79b5feeea5
#
_entry.id   0bc8e3166625ccdacc7d5a79b5feeea5
#
_cell.length_a   1.000
_cell.length_b   1.000
_cell.length_c   1.000
_cell.angle_alpha   90.00
_cell.angle_beta   90.00
_cell.angle_gamma   90.00
#
_symmetry.space_group_name_H-M   'P 1'
#
loop_
_entity.id
_entity.type
_entity.pdbx_description
1 polymer ?
#
loop_
_entity_poly.entity_id
_entity_poly.type
_entity_poly.pdbx_seq_one_letter_code
_entity_poly.pdbx_strand_id
1 'polypeptide(L)'
;MLTIHVIGMGPGNPDLLTGRARKALAEATIVVGDTRLLRDEVKKGKTVVQTYKADEIRDIAAHADRKKDCLAVLVSGDVGFFSLSKFIRHFPDCRIIRHPGISSLVYFAAALETDWEDARIVSRHGCRTGLVEPVMTHKKVFCLTGGTHNSVCDLCRELSDNGLGGVRIVV
;
A
#
# COMPACT_ATOMS: atom_id res chain seq x y z
N MET A 1 26.31 6.15 4.31
CA MET A 1 24.99 6.47 3.70
C MET A 1 23.99 5.46 4.23
N LEU A 2 22.89 5.91 4.82
CA LEU A 2 21.84 5.02 5.35
C LEU A 2 21.10 4.33 4.20
N THR A 3 20.88 3.02 4.30
CA THR A 3 20.01 2.30 3.36
C THR A 3 18.58 2.27 3.91
N ILE A 4 17.63 2.66 3.06
CA ILE A 4 16.19 2.62 3.33
C ILE A 4 15.53 1.70 2.32
N HIS A 5 15.01 0.58 2.77
CA HIS A 5 14.18 -0.32 1.99
C HIS A 5 12.71 0.09 2.13
N VAL A 6 12.06 0.47 1.05
CA VAL A 6 10.60 0.63 1.00
C VAL A 6 10.02 -0.68 0.49
N ILE A 7 9.26 -1.38 1.32
CA ILE A 7 8.87 -2.76 1.11
C ILE A 7 7.35 -2.88 0.94
N GLY A 8 6.91 -3.31 -0.24
CA GLY A 8 5.54 -3.72 -0.48
C GLY A 8 5.25 -5.06 0.20
N MET A 9 4.36 -5.04 1.19
CA MET A 9 4.04 -6.20 2.03
C MET A 9 2.98 -7.14 1.42
N GLY A 10 2.53 -6.83 0.21
CA GLY A 10 1.48 -7.62 -0.44
C GLY A 10 0.09 -7.45 0.21
N PRO A 11 -0.86 -8.33 -0.11
CA PRO A 11 -2.26 -8.26 0.36
C PRO A 11 -2.43 -8.73 1.80
N GLY A 12 -1.36 -9.13 2.47
CA GLY A 12 -1.39 -9.49 3.88
C GLY A 12 -1.08 -10.96 4.19
N ASN A 13 -1.05 -11.86 3.23
CA ASN A 13 -0.56 -13.22 3.41
C ASN A 13 0.98 -13.25 3.34
N PRO A 14 1.71 -13.78 4.35
CA PRO A 14 3.16 -13.88 4.34
C PRO A 14 3.72 -14.68 3.14
N ASP A 15 2.98 -15.65 2.63
CA ASP A 15 3.41 -16.46 1.48
C ASP A 15 3.46 -15.66 0.18
N LEU A 16 2.73 -14.53 0.14
CA LEU A 16 2.70 -13.59 -0.99
C LEU A 16 3.74 -12.47 -0.87
N LEU A 17 4.60 -12.51 0.15
CA LEU A 17 5.74 -11.61 0.26
C LEU A 17 6.82 -12.03 -0.74
N THR A 18 7.22 -11.10 -1.62
CA THR A 18 8.25 -11.41 -2.62
C THR A 18 9.59 -11.80 -1.98
N GLY A 19 10.35 -12.65 -2.64
CA GLY A 19 11.66 -13.09 -2.12
C GLY A 19 12.62 -11.93 -1.87
N ARG A 20 12.59 -10.86 -2.71
CA ARG A 20 13.38 -9.63 -2.48
C ARG A 20 12.92 -8.85 -1.27
N ALA A 21 11.61 -8.71 -1.08
CA ALA A 21 11.03 -8.04 0.07
C ALA A 21 11.42 -8.77 1.37
N ARG A 22 11.34 -10.11 1.38
CA ARG A 22 11.73 -10.94 2.53
C ARG A 22 13.20 -10.78 2.89
N LYS A 23 14.11 -10.75 1.91
CA LYS A 23 15.54 -10.51 2.14
C LYS A 23 15.80 -9.12 2.72
N ALA A 24 15.23 -8.08 2.10
CA ALA A 24 15.38 -6.70 2.58
C ALA A 24 14.82 -6.52 4.00
N LEU A 25 13.71 -7.19 4.32
CA LEU A 25 13.15 -7.18 5.66
C LEU A 25 14.09 -7.87 6.68
N ALA A 26 14.74 -8.95 6.28
CA ALA A 26 15.71 -9.65 7.15
C ALA A 26 16.95 -8.80 7.45
N GLU A 27 17.41 -8.00 6.51
CA GLU A 27 18.58 -7.12 6.63
C GLU A 27 18.30 -5.88 7.51
N ALA A 28 17.05 -5.49 7.67
CA ALA A 28 16.68 -4.28 8.40
C ALA A 28 16.92 -4.42 9.92
N THR A 29 17.47 -3.37 10.53
CA THR A 29 17.62 -3.22 11.98
C THR A 29 16.47 -2.42 12.59
N ILE A 30 15.91 -1.49 11.80
CA ILE A 30 14.75 -0.66 12.18
C ILE A 30 13.62 -0.94 11.21
N VAL A 31 12.43 -1.20 11.73
CA VAL A 31 11.23 -1.42 10.94
C VAL A 31 10.19 -0.37 11.27
N VAL A 32 9.67 0.27 10.24
CA VAL A 32 8.68 1.34 10.34
C VAL A 32 7.44 0.99 9.53
N GLY A 33 6.26 1.17 10.08
CA GLY A 33 5.02 0.91 9.35
C GLY A 33 3.76 1.11 10.19
N ASP A 34 2.61 0.94 9.54
CA ASP A 34 1.31 0.87 10.22
C ASP A 34 1.23 -0.40 11.08
N THR A 35 0.48 -0.34 12.19
CA THR A 35 0.27 -1.47 13.13
C THR A 35 -0.08 -2.78 12.43
N ARG A 36 -0.90 -2.72 11.38
CA ARG A 36 -1.35 -3.91 10.65
C ARG A 36 -0.22 -4.64 9.92
N LEU A 37 0.86 -3.92 9.59
CA LEU A 37 2.03 -4.44 8.89
C LEU A 37 3.13 -4.91 9.85
N LEU A 38 3.10 -4.43 11.09
CA LEU A 38 4.06 -4.74 12.15
C LEU A 38 3.68 -6.02 12.89
N ARG A 39 3.76 -7.16 12.22
CA ARG A 39 3.51 -8.48 12.79
C ARG A 39 4.71 -8.98 13.59
N ASP A 40 4.53 -9.99 14.42
CA ASP A 40 5.59 -10.47 15.32
C ASP A 40 6.81 -11.02 14.56
N GLU A 41 6.59 -11.69 13.42
CA GLU A 41 7.69 -12.18 12.58
C GLU A 41 8.54 -11.03 12.01
N VAL A 42 7.91 -9.88 11.75
CA VAL A 42 8.56 -8.67 11.23
C VAL A 42 9.36 -7.96 12.30
N LYS A 43 8.90 -7.99 13.55
CA LYS A 43 9.47 -7.26 14.69
C LYS A 43 10.69 -7.92 15.29
N LYS A 44 10.82 -9.25 15.15
CA LYS A 44 11.80 -10.05 15.88
C LYS A 44 13.23 -9.54 15.72
N GLY A 45 13.85 -9.13 16.84
CA GLY A 45 15.24 -8.64 16.89
C GLY A 45 15.47 -7.26 16.27
N LYS A 46 14.40 -6.45 16.09
CA LYS A 46 14.48 -5.14 15.44
C LYS A 46 13.92 -4.03 16.31
N THR A 47 14.40 -2.82 16.10
CA THR A 47 13.72 -1.62 16.59
C THR A 47 12.46 -1.38 15.76
N VAL A 48 11.33 -1.20 16.44
CA VAL A 48 10.02 -1.07 15.77
C VAL A 48 9.46 0.32 16.04
N VAL A 49 9.10 1.03 14.97
CA VAL A 49 8.44 2.33 15.06
C VAL A 49 7.12 2.29 14.30
N GLN A 50 6.05 2.56 15.02
CA GLN A 50 4.71 2.61 14.45
C GLN A 50 4.42 3.99 13.92
N THR A 51 4.54 4.19 12.61
CA THR A 51 4.11 5.41 11.93
C THR A 51 3.87 5.15 10.45
N TYR A 52 3.04 5.99 9.83
CA TYR A 52 2.81 6.08 8.39
C TYR A 52 3.02 7.50 7.87
N LYS A 53 3.57 8.41 8.68
CA LYS A 53 3.82 9.80 8.30
C LYS A 53 5.23 9.95 7.72
N ALA A 54 5.33 10.52 6.53
CA ALA A 54 6.58 10.66 5.81
C ALA A 54 7.61 11.54 6.58
N ASP A 55 7.13 12.55 7.30
CA ASP A 55 8.01 13.44 8.08
C ASP A 55 8.61 12.71 9.28
N GLU A 56 7.81 11.93 10.01
CA GLU A 56 8.33 11.11 11.12
C GLU A 56 9.34 10.06 10.60
N ILE A 57 9.10 9.46 9.43
CA ILE A 57 10.05 8.53 8.80
C ILE A 57 11.36 9.25 8.43
N ARG A 58 11.27 10.49 7.97
CA ARG A 58 12.45 11.32 7.68
C ARG A 58 13.26 11.61 8.96
N ASP A 59 12.59 11.92 10.06
CA ASP A 59 13.22 12.17 11.35
C ASP A 59 13.92 10.92 11.88
N ILE A 60 13.29 9.75 11.78
CA ILE A 60 13.91 8.46 12.12
C ILE A 60 15.18 8.25 11.29
N ALA A 61 15.10 8.47 9.97
CA ALA A 61 16.24 8.32 9.08
C ALA A 61 17.38 9.32 9.38
N ALA A 62 17.05 10.53 9.84
CA ALA A 62 18.04 11.54 10.23
C ALA A 62 18.83 11.15 11.49
N HIS A 63 18.18 10.46 12.44
CA HIS A 63 18.78 10.06 13.72
C HIS A 63 19.38 8.63 13.71
N ALA A 64 19.16 7.84 12.67
CA ALA A 64 19.71 6.49 12.55
C ALA A 64 21.24 6.49 12.39
N ASP A 65 21.91 5.50 12.99
CA ASP A 65 23.34 5.28 12.81
C ASP A 65 23.64 4.76 11.40
N ARG A 66 24.23 5.60 10.57
CA ARG A 66 24.50 5.31 9.15
C ARG A 66 25.47 4.15 8.90
N LYS A 67 26.16 3.67 9.93
CA LYS A 67 27.11 2.55 9.86
C LYS A 67 26.48 1.23 10.29
N LYS A 68 25.48 1.29 11.16
CA LYS A 68 24.88 0.11 11.80
C LYS A 68 23.45 -0.13 11.38
N ASP A 69 22.73 0.95 11.06
CA ASP A 69 21.30 0.86 10.81
C ASP A 69 20.95 0.66 9.34
N CYS A 70 19.92 -0.14 9.13
CA CYS A 70 19.25 -0.34 7.88
C CYS A 70 17.73 -0.23 8.14
N LEU A 71 17.07 0.70 7.46
CA LEU A 71 15.67 1.03 7.68
C LEU A 71 14.77 0.28 6.72
N ALA A 72 13.76 -0.42 7.20
CA ALA A 72 12.67 -0.96 6.39
C ALA A 72 11.39 -0.16 6.64
N VAL A 73 10.88 0.50 5.61
CA VAL A 73 9.57 1.16 5.61
C VAL A 73 8.56 0.25 4.93
N LEU A 74 7.59 -0.23 5.69
CA LEU A 74 6.57 -1.15 5.22
C LEU A 74 5.38 -0.40 4.64
N VAL A 75 4.93 -0.81 3.47
CA VAL A 75 3.73 -0.30 2.83
C VAL A 75 2.81 -1.46 2.43
N SER A 76 1.49 -1.25 2.50
CA SER A 76 0.51 -2.25 2.09
C SER A 76 0.53 -2.44 0.58
N GLY A 77 0.30 -3.66 0.13
CA GLY A 77 0.24 -3.99 -1.30
C GLY A 77 1.58 -3.79 -2.01
N ASP A 78 1.55 -3.00 -3.07
CA ASP A 78 2.71 -2.66 -3.90
C ASP A 78 3.18 -1.22 -3.65
N VAL A 79 4.47 -1.00 -3.77
CA VAL A 79 5.11 0.32 -3.56
C VAL A 79 4.67 1.38 -4.58
N GLY A 80 4.20 0.99 -5.76
CA GLY A 80 3.76 1.88 -6.83
C GLY A 80 2.24 2.09 -6.89
N PHE A 81 1.45 1.32 -6.10
CA PHE A 81 0.01 1.33 -6.21
C PHE A 81 -0.66 2.09 -5.05
N PHE A 82 -0.95 3.37 -5.23
CA PHE A 82 -1.55 4.29 -4.24
C PHE A 82 -0.87 4.25 -2.86
N SER A 83 0.45 4.08 -2.86
CA SER A 83 1.25 3.81 -1.68
C SER A 83 1.85 5.08 -1.06
N LEU A 84 2.09 5.04 0.26
CA LEU A 84 2.91 6.01 1.00
C LEU A 84 4.30 6.21 0.36
N SER A 85 4.81 5.22 -0.37
CA SER A 85 6.13 5.27 -1.01
C SER A 85 6.34 6.49 -1.90
N LYS A 86 5.26 7.08 -2.43
CA LYS A 86 5.32 8.32 -3.23
C LYS A 86 5.91 9.52 -2.46
N PHE A 87 5.77 9.52 -1.13
CA PHE A 87 6.31 10.57 -0.25
C PHE A 87 7.73 10.26 0.24
N ILE A 88 8.23 9.04 0.01
CA ILE A 88 9.58 8.60 0.38
C ILE A 88 10.44 8.60 -0.88
N ARG A 89 10.65 9.78 -1.46
CA ARG A 89 11.38 9.90 -2.73
C ARG A 89 12.81 10.38 -2.57
N HIS A 90 13.04 11.25 -1.62
CA HIS A 90 14.33 11.90 -1.46
C HIS A 90 14.60 12.24 0.01
N PHE A 91 15.50 11.50 0.63
CA PHE A 91 15.99 11.80 1.97
C PHE A 91 17.50 12.07 1.86
N PRO A 92 18.00 13.17 2.45
CA PRO A 92 19.41 13.52 2.37
C PRO A 92 20.29 12.37 2.87
N ASP A 93 21.39 12.10 2.16
CA ASP A 93 22.37 11.08 2.49
C ASP A 93 21.81 9.66 2.71
N CYS A 94 20.68 9.36 2.09
CA CYS A 94 20.04 8.03 2.14
C CYS A 94 19.99 7.41 0.75
N ARG A 95 20.24 6.10 0.72
CA ARG A 95 19.98 5.25 -0.45
C ARG A 95 18.61 4.59 -0.30
N ILE A 96 17.65 4.96 -1.13
CA ILE A 96 16.30 4.39 -1.10
C ILE A 96 16.18 3.29 -2.14
N ILE A 97 15.80 2.09 -1.69
CA ILE A 97 15.59 0.91 -2.54
C ILE A 97 14.13 0.46 -2.38
N ARG A 98 13.42 0.34 -3.51
CA ARG A 98 12.03 -0.11 -3.52
C ARG A 98 11.95 -1.58 -3.85
N HIS A 99 11.14 -2.31 -3.08
CA HIS A 99 10.85 -3.73 -3.28
C HIS A 99 9.37 -3.86 -3.60
N PRO A 100 8.99 -4.30 -4.81
CA PRO A 100 7.60 -4.46 -5.19
C PRO A 100 6.91 -5.50 -4.34
N GLY A 101 5.62 -5.31 -4.13
CA GLY A 101 4.71 -6.28 -3.53
C GLY A 101 3.56 -6.59 -4.48
N ILE A 102 2.72 -7.56 -4.15
CA ILE A 102 1.50 -7.86 -4.88
C ILE A 102 0.45 -6.83 -4.47
N SER A 103 -0.07 -6.03 -5.40
CA SER A 103 -1.12 -5.06 -5.12
C SER A 103 -2.46 -5.75 -4.86
N SER A 104 -3.37 -5.07 -4.16
CA SER A 104 -4.75 -5.54 -3.97
C SER A 104 -5.48 -5.74 -5.31
N LEU A 105 -5.22 -4.91 -6.31
CA LEU A 105 -5.77 -5.06 -7.66
C LEU A 105 -5.40 -6.42 -8.27
N VAL A 106 -4.11 -6.74 -8.32
CA VAL A 106 -3.61 -7.98 -8.92
C VAL A 106 -4.12 -9.20 -8.16
N TYR A 107 -4.08 -9.15 -6.83
CA TYR A 107 -4.57 -10.23 -5.99
C TYR A 107 -6.07 -10.45 -6.15
N PHE A 108 -6.86 -9.38 -6.16
CA PHE A 108 -8.31 -9.43 -6.29
C PHE A 108 -8.74 -9.92 -7.67
N ALA A 109 -8.11 -9.44 -8.74
CA ALA A 109 -8.38 -9.89 -10.09
C ALA A 109 -8.10 -11.39 -10.27
N ALA A 110 -6.98 -11.87 -9.71
CA ALA A 110 -6.67 -13.30 -9.72
C ALA A 110 -7.69 -14.14 -8.95
N ALA A 111 -8.16 -13.67 -7.79
CA ALA A 111 -9.20 -14.35 -7.00
C ALA A 111 -10.56 -14.38 -7.71
N LEU A 112 -10.84 -13.42 -8.59
CA LEU A 112 -12.06 -13.35 -9.40
C LEU A 112 -11.90 -14.03 -10.78
N GLU A 113 -10.75 -14.61 -11.08
CA GLU A 113 -10.41 -15.20 -12.37
C GLU A 113 -10.72 -14.24 -13.55
N THR A 114 -10.32 -12.97 -13.40
CA THR A 114 -10.58 -11.92 -14.38
C THR A 114 -9.33 -11.10 -14.70
N ASP A 115 -9.28 -10.59 -15.94
CA ASP A 115 -8.27 -9.63 -16.36
C ASP A 115 -8.55 -8.26 -15.75
N TRP A 116 -7.51 -7.46 -15.59
CA TRP A 116 -7.60 -6.09 -15.10
C TRP A 116 -7.03 -5.04 -16.06
N GLU A 117 -6.56 -5.47 -17.24
CA GLU A 117 -5.95 -4.61 -18.26
C GLU A 117 -6.91 -3.55 -18.81
N ASP A 118 -8.19 -3.89 -18.93
CA ASP A 118 -9.28 -3.01 -19.37
C ASP A 118 -9.98 -2.28 -18.22
N ALA A 119 -9.53 -2.49 -16.98
CA ALA A 119 -10.17 -1.89 -15.82
C ALA A 119 -9.78 -0.43 -15.63
N ARG A 120 -10.78 0.44 -15.44
CA ARG A 120 -10.55 1.78 -14.92
C ARG A 120 -10.22 1.70 -13.43
N ILE A 121 -9.04 2.18 -13.05
CA ILE A 121 -8.60 2.16 -11.66
C ILE A 121 -8.93 3.49 -10.99
N VAL A 122 -9.67 3.44 -9.88
CA VAL A 122 -10.08 4.58 -9.07
C VAL A 122 -9.62 4.35 -7.64
N SER A 123 -9.20 5.39 -6.96
CA SER A 123 -8.91 5.31 -5.52
C SER A 123 -9.82 6.25 -4.74
N ARG A 124 -10.53 5.68 -3.79
CA ARG A 124 -11.30 6.37 -2.75
C ARG A 124 -10.62 6.24 -1.38
N HIS A 125 -9.43 5.67 -1.34
CA HIS A 125 -8.67 5.52 -0.11
C HIS A 125 -8.08 6.87 0.32
N GLY A 126 -8.70 7.49 1.32
CA GLY A 126 -8.29 8.80 1.83
C GLY A 126 -8.60 10.00 0.91
N CYS A 127 -9.39 9.81 -0.14
CA CYS A 127 -9.80 10.89 -1.05
C CYS A 127 -11.22 10.68 -1.58
N ARG A 128 -11.85 11.75 -2.09
CA ARG A 128 -13.19 11.72 -2.69
C ARG A 128 -13.10 11.81 -4.22
N THR A 129 -12.54 10.79 -4.86
CA THR A 129 -12.58 10.71 -6.32
C THR A 129 -13.98 10.27 -6.77
N GLY A 130 -14.57 10.91 -7.78
CA GLY A 130 -15.88 10.52 -8.31
C GLY A 130 -15.86 9.09 -8.83
N LEU A 131 -16.91 8.32 -8.58
CA LEU A 131 -17.07 6.94 -9.03
C LEU A 131 -18.09 6.81 -10.17
N VAL A 132 -19.06 7.72 -10.23
CA VAL A 132 -20.18 7.67 -11.17
C VAL A 132 -19.71 7.70 -12.63
N GLU A 133 -18.89 8.69 -13.01
CA GLU A 133 -18.39 8.82 -14.37
C GLU A 133 -17.55 7.60 -14.80
N PRO A 134 -16.56 7.09 -14.02
CA PRO A 134 -15.87 5.87 -14.35
C PRO A 134 -16.81 4.67 -14.60
N VAL A 135 -17.82 4.48 -13.76
CA VAL A 135 -18.78 3.37 -13.88
C VAL A 135 -19.68 3.52 -15.12
N MET A 136 -20.05 4.74 -15.50
CA MET A 136 -20.84 5.00 -16.71
C MET A 136 -20.05 4.76 -18.01
N THR A 137 -18.74 5.01 -17.98
CA THR A 137 -17.89 5.05 -19.19
C THR A 137 -17.05 3.79 -19.41
N HIS A 138 -16.90 2.94 -18.39
CA HIS A 138 -16.06 1.74 -18.46
C HIS A 138 -16.84 0.48 -18.04
N LYS A 139 -16.60 -0.60 -18.76
CA LYS A 139 -17.22 -1.91 -18.46
C LYS A 139 -16.75 -2.52 -17.13
N LYS A 140 -15.54 -2.17 -16.70
CA LYS A 140 -14.88 -2.68 -15.50
C LYS A 140 -14.22 -1.54 -14.76
N VAL A 141 -14.53 -1.39 -13.48
CA VAL A 141 -13.93 -0.39 -12.62
C VAL A 141 -13.41 -1.08 -11.36
N PHE A 142 -12.13 -0.92 -11.09
CA PHE A 142 -11.54 -1.31 -9.82
C PHE A 142 -11.46 -0.08 -8.91
N CYS A 143 -12.10 -0.15 -7.74
CA CYS A 143 -12.12 0.96 -6.78
C CYS A 143 -11.46 0.55 -5.47
N LEU A 144 -10.35 1.22 -5.11
CA LEU A 144 -9.79 1.13 -3.76
C LEU A 144 -10.69 1.88 -2.79
N THR A 145 -11.18 1.18 -1.78
CA THR A 145 -12.02 1.72 -0.71
C THR A 145 -11.21 1.96 0.56
N GLY A 146 -11.83 2.65 1.52
CA GLY A 146 -11.28 2.86 2.86
C GLY A 146 -11.31 4.30 3.33
N GLY A 147 -11.25 4.47 4.65
CA GLY A 147 -11.47 5.77 5.31
C GLY A 147 -12.92 5.98 5.72
N THR A 148 -13.20 7.12 6.36
CA THR A 148 -14.41 7.37 7.14
C THR A 148 -15.70 7.47 6.30
N HIS A 149 -15.63 7.70 4.98
CA HIS A 149 -16.80 7.94 4.11
C HIS A 149 -16.64 7.26 2.74
N ASN A 150 -15.95 6.15 2.69
CA ASN A 150 -15.71 5.39 1.47
C ASN A 150 -15.87 3.89 1.72
N SER A 151 -16.85 3.52 2.55
CA SER A 151 -17.26 2.14 2.73
C SER A 151 -17.96 1.64 1.46
N VAL A 152 -18.06 0.33 1.31
CA VAL A 152 -18.81 -0.28 0.21
C VAL A 152 -20.26 0.21 0.21
N CYS A 153 -20.89 0.35 1.38
CA CYS A 153 -22.25 0.88 1.49
C CYS A 153 -22.38 2.32 0.98
N ASP A 154 -21.38 3.18 1.25
CA ASP A 154 -21.37 4.56 0.75
C ASP A 154 -21.27 4.58 -0.79
N LEU A 155 -20.44 3.72 -1.36
CA LEU A 155 -20.28 3.59 -2.81
C LEU A 155 -21.56 3.05 -3.48
N CYS A 156 -22.21 2.04 -2.88
CA CYS A 156 -23.47 1.51 -3.37
C CYS A 156 -24.57 2.59 -3.36
N ARG A 157 -24.64 3.39 -2.29
CA ARG A 157 -25.60 4.49 -2.20
C ARG A 157 -25.33 5.55 -3.27
N GLU A 158 -24.08 5.99 -3.43
CA GLU A 158 -23.70 6.96 -4.47
C GLU A 158 -24.10 6.48 -5.87
N LEU A 159 -23.84 5.21 -6.20
CA LEU A 159 -24.23 4.65 -7.50
C LEU A 159 -25.75 4.58 -7.66
N SER A 160 -26.49 4.14 -6.65
CA SER A 160 -27.93 4.05 -6.68
C SER A 160 -28.60 5.42 -6.86
N ASP A 161 -28.13 6.43 -6.12
CA ASP A 161 -28.64 7.81 -6.18
C ASP A 161 -28.42 8.45 -7.57
N ASN A 162 -27.46 7.92 -8.33
CA ASN A 162 -27.16 8.36 -9.71
C ASN A 162 -27.71 7.41 -10.79
N GLY A 163 -28.69 6.57 -10.46
CA GLY A 163 -29.36 5.68 -11.44
C GLY A 163 -28.55 4.44 -11.83
N LEU A 164 -27.47 4.13 -11.13
CA LEU A 164 -26.57 3.00 -11.40
C LEU A 164 -26.79 1.82 -10.44
N GLY A 165 -27.97 1.71 -9.83
CA GLY A 165 -28.30 0.65 -8.86
C GLY A 165 -28.28 -0.77 -9.42
N GLY A 166 -28.32 -0.94 -10.76
CA GLY A 166 -28.21 -2.23 -11.42
C GLY A 166 -26.78 -2.74 -11.68
N VAL A 167 -25.74 -1.99 -11.28
CA VAL A 167 -24.35 -2.37 -11.50
C VAL A 167 -23.97 -3.52 -10.56
N ARG A 168 -23.31 -4.55 -11.11
CA ARG A 168 -22.78 -5.66 -10.32
C ARG A 168 -21.55 -5.18 -9.54
N ILE A 169 -21.56 -5.35 -8.24
CA ILE A 169 -20.44 -5.04 -7.34
C ILE A 169 -19.91 -6.33 -6.71
N VAL A 170 -18.60 -6.47 -6.68
CA VAL A 170 -17.88 -7.56 -6.00
C VAL A 170 -16.93 -6.96 -4.98
N VAL A 171 -16.88 -7.56 -3.77
CA VAL A 171 -16.08 -7.07 -2.63
C VAL A 171 -15.23 -8.19 -2.08
#